data_29c6da0178c3fce4fe8a36cf3e147b7d
#
_entry.id   29c6da0178c3fce4fe8a36cf3e147b7d
#
_cell.length_a   1.000
_cell.length_b   1.000
_cell.length_c   1.000
_cell.angle_alpha   90.00
_cell.angle_beta   90.00
_cell.angle_gamma   90.00
#
_symmetry.space_group_name_H-M   'P 1'
#
loop_
_entity.id
_entity.type
_entity.pdbx_description
1 polymer ?
#
loop_
_entity_poly.entity_id
_entity_poly.type
_entity_poly.pdbx_seq_one_letter_code
_entity_poly.pdbx_strand_id
1 'polypeptide(L)'
;MVTKAPLHKQPSDSLTVIDERTGKTYSIPIKNNAIPATAFKQVKAPRKAGEREENETERGLKVHDKGFLNTAVITSKITYIDGEAGVLRYRGYPIEQLAEYSNFLEVSYLLIYGELPPKSQLQMFEHEVMHHSVVHADAENLFRSFRYNAHPMSILSSAFAALGSFYEEANPSLQGQALFTKTDQASLANMDKQIYRLIGKAITLAAMAYRVRQGRSFVTPPTGLSYTGSFLYQLDKLGEERYRPNPVLERALDVLFILHADHELNASSTTVLQTGSSLVDPYSAVAAGCASLYGPLHGGANEAVIRMLVAIGSPANVPAYIAAVKKRERVLSGFGTDPRSFIIRRIADEVFAVTGKDELLETAMALHDVAMKDEYFVSRKLAPNVDFWSGLIYRAMGFPMDFFPVLFAVPRVVGWLAHWRQMMHQEGGVKIWRPRQIYLGSGKRDYVPIYKREEPKEVDRKNTPLAVAHSGQSKRSRLADYVGQGKSKL
;
A
#
# COMPACT_ATOMS: atom_id res chain seq x y z
N MET A 1 39.68 52.47 20.91
CA MET A 1 39.05 51.15 21.17
C MET A 1 38.47 50.60 19.89
N VAL A 2 39.13 49.64 19.30
CA VAL A 2 38.68 49.03 18.03
C VAL A 2 37.70 47.90 18.44
N THR A 3 36.43 48.12 18.18
CA THR A 3 35.39 47.08 18.33
C THR A 3 35.62 46.02 17.29
N LYS A 4 36.06 44.81 17.71
CA LYS A 4 36.11 43.62 16.85
C LYS A 4 34.71 43.29 16.38
N ALA A 5 34.51 43.35 15.05
CA ALA A 5 33.30 42.80 14.40
C ALA A 5 33.13 41.31 14.77
N PRO A 6 31.87 40.82 14.98
CA PRO A 6 31.66 39.42 15.28
C PRO A 6 32.13 38.54 14.15
N LEU A 7 33.01 37.59 14.48
CA LEU A 7 33.43 36.54 13.58
C LEU A 7 32.20 35.86 12.96
N HIS A 8 31.99 36.03 11.66
CA HIS A 8 31.04 35.22 10.92
C HIS A 8 31.42 33.75 11.13
N LYS A 9 30.67 33.05 11.99
CA LYS A 9 30.74 31.59 12.03
C LYS A 9 30.44 31.09 10.63
N GLN A 10 31.33 30.27 10.07
CA GLN A 10 31.03 29.52 8.83
C GLN A 10 29.72 28.76 9.01
N PRO A 11 28.86 28.67 7.97
CA PRO A 11 27.63 27.91 8.04
C PRO A 11 27.95 26.50 8.50
N SER A 12 27.36 26.08 9.62
CA SER A 12 27.46 24.70 10.11
C SER A 12 26.21 23.96 9.69
N ASP A 13 26.35 22.71 9.20
CA ASP A 13 25.20 21.83 8.89
C ASP A 13 24.47 21.45 10.18
N SER A 14 23.88 22.43 10.84
CA SER A 14 23.16 22.25 12.09
C SER A 14 22.03 23.25 12.26
N LEU A 15 20.98 22.81 12.95
CA LEU A 15 19.87 23.64 13.40
C LEU A 15 20.10 24.05 14.87
N THR A 16 20.01 25.34 15.17
CA THR A 16 20.04 25.85 16.54
C THR A 16 18.63 26.01 17.06
N VAL A 17 18.31 25.33 18.17
CA VAL A 17 17.00 25.35 18.81
C VAL A 17 17.14 25.97 20.20
N ILE A 18 16.33 26.99 20.48
CA ILE A 18 16.26 27.64 21.81
C ILE A 18 14.96 27.17 22.48
N ASP A 19 15.06 26.57 23.65
CA ASP A 19 13.89 26.26 24.48
C ASP A 19 13.56 27.47 25.35
N GLU A 20 12.58 28.25 24.95
CA GLU A 20 12.17 29.49 25.67
C GLU A 20 11.68 29.21 27.06
N ARG A 21 11.21 27.99 27.41
CA ARG A 21 10.79 27.57 28.74
C ARG A 21 11.96 27.52 29.74
N THR A 22 13.17 27.33 29.22
CA THR A 22 14.39 27.16 30.05
C THR A 22 15.52 28.10 29.67
N GLY A 23 15.43 28.83 28.55
CA GLY A 23 16.51 29.63 27.97
C GLY A 23 17.68 28.82 27.42
N LYS A 24 17.59 27.48 27.40
CA LYS A 24 18.68 26.60 26.92
C LYS A 24 18.72 26.51 25.40
N THR A 25 19.93 26.52 24.88
CA THR A 25 20.21 26.40 23.44
C THR A 25 20.76 25.00 23.14
N TYR A 26 20.26 24.39 22.05
CA TYR A 26 20.65 23.07 21.57
C TYR A 26 21.08 23.18 20.12
N SER A 27 22.12 22.43 19.75
CA SER A 27 22.53 22.24 18.34
C SER A 27 22.12 20.86 17.86
N ILE A 28 21.38 20.82 16.75
CA ILE A 28 20.90 19.58 16.15
C ILE A 28 21.56 19.43 14.77
N PRO A 29 22.31 18.34 14.53
CA PRO A 29 22.98 18.16 13.24
C PRO A 29 21.99 17.90 12.12
N ILE A 30 22.26 18.45 10.93
CA ILE A 30 21.53 18.17 9.69
C ILE A 30 22.36 17.17 8.88
N LYS A 31 21.74 16.08 8.42
CA LYS A 31 22.36 15.12 7.52
C LYS A 31 21.35 14.72 6.45
N ASN A 32 21.76 14.75 5.18
CA ASN A 32 20.87 14.45 4.05
C ASN A 32 19.57 15.27 4.06
N ASN A 33 19.68 16.57 4.35
CA ASN A 33 18.53 17.47 4.51
C ASN A 33 17.48 16.99 5.55
N ALA A 34 17.91 16.24 6.57
CA ALA A 34 17.06 15.69 7.62
C ALA A 34 17.70 15.90 9.01
N ILE A 35 16.87 15.98 10.03
CA ILE A 35 17.26 16.05 11.43
C ILE A 35 16.79 14.79 12.17
N PRO A 36 17.59 14.21 13.08
CA PRO A 36 17.14 13.05 13.85
C PRO A 36 16.09 13.45 14.88
N ALA A 37 14.88 12.92 14.78
CA ALA A 37 13.77 13.20 15.71
C ALA A 37 14.16 12.89 17.18
N THR A 38 15.05 11.94 17.41
CA THR A 38 15.58 11.58 18.74
C THR A 38 16.42 12.68 19.37
N ALA A 39 16.95 13.64 18.59
CA ALA A 39 17.70 14.78 19.11
C ALA A 39 16.84 15.67 20.00
N PHE A 40 15.53 15.73 19.76
CA PHE A 40 14.61 16.51 20.60
C PHE A 40 14.39 15.94 22.00
N LYS A 41 14.78 14.70 22.26
CA LYS A 41 14.70 14.10 23.61
C LYS A 41 15.55 14.81 24.65
N GLN A 42 16.61 15.52 24.22
CA GLN A 42 17.46 16.32 25.13
C GLN A 42 16.74 17.58 25.62
N VAL A 43 15.72 18.06 24.89
CA VAL A 43 14.95 19.26 25.24
C VAL A 43 13.93 18.90 26.32
N LYS A 44 14.19 19.29 27.57
CA LYS A 44 13.35 18.93 28.71
C LYS A 44 12.99 20.18 29.48
N ALA A 45 11.69 20.45 29.64
CA ALA A 45 11.21 21.52 30.54
C ALA A 45 11.36 21.13 32.03
N PRO A 46 11.50 22.08 32.94
CA PRO A 46 11.41 21.87 34.39
C PRO A 46 10.06 21.20 34.73
N ARG A 47 10.04 20.41 35.81
CA ARG A 47 8.78 19.89 36.37
C ARG A 47 7.97 21.01 36.96
N LYS A 48 6.68 21.02 36.71
CA LYS A 48 5.74 21.89 37.44
C LYS A 48 5.30 21.21 38.74
N ALA A 49 5.06 21.98 39.77
CA ALA A 49 4.53 21.45 41.01
C ALA A 49 3.19 20.76 40.77
N GLY A 50 3.04 19.51 41.22
CA GLY A 50 1.85 18.71 41.01
C GLY A 50 1.83 17.91 39.70
N GLU A 51 2.83 18.05 38.81
CA GLU A 51 2.98 17.15 37.66
C GLU A 51 3.38 15.75 38.12
N ARG A 52 2.84 14.76 37.41
CA ARG A 52 3.14 13.35 37.64
C ARG A 52 4.63 13.03 37.55
N GLU A 53 5.04 12.05 38.33
CA GLU A 53 6.32 11.38 38.13
C GLU A 53 6.33 10.62 36.81
N GLU A 54 6.67 11.32 35.74
CA GLU A 54 7.06 10.67 34.49
C GLU A 54 8.52 10.25 34.52
N ASN A 55 8.84 9.11 33.92
CA ASN A 55 10.21 8.67 33.71
C ASN A 55 10.99 9.79 33.00
N GLU A 56 12.20 10.12 33.48
CA GLU A 56 13.10 11.11 32.89
C GLU A 56 13.28 10.93 31.36
N THR A 57 13.26 9.68 30.89
CA THR A 57 13.40 9.35 29.49
C THR A 57 12.16 9.75 28.66
N GLU A 58 10.98 9.78 29.26
CA GLU A 58 9.71 10.13 28.58
C GLU A 58 9.44 11.65 28.57
N ARG A 59 10.16 12.43 29.40
CA ARG A 59 9.99 13.90 29.51
C ARG A 59 10.56 14.69 28.33
N GLY A 60 11.42 14.05 27.52
CA GLY A 60 11.98 14.70 26.33
C GLY A 60 10.92 15.10 25.32
N LEU A 61 11.13 16.21 24.64
CA LEU A 61 10.22 16.72 23.62
C LEU A 61 10.03 15.66 22.51
N LYS A 62 8.79 15.43 22.13
CA LYS A 62 8.42 14.51 21.06
C LYS A 62 8.07 15.31 19.79
N VAL A 63 8.44 14.80 18.63
CA VAL A 63 7.95 15.30 17.35
C VAL A 63 6.55 14.74 17.14
N HIS A 64 5.56 15.60 16.88
CA HIS A 64 4.19 15.20 16.59
C HIS A 64 3.89 15.51 15.13
N ASP A 65 3.88 14.46 14.32
CA ASP A 65 3.54 14.52 12.89
C ASP A 65 2.37 13.57 12.60
N LYS A 66 1.21 14.14 12.37
CA LYS A 66 -0.04 13.41 12.16
C LYS A 66 -0.08 12.90 10.72
N GLY A 67 0.04 11.59 10.54
CA GLY A 67 0.00 10.97 9.20
C GLY A 67 1.33 10.99 8.45
N PHE A 68 2.45 11.27 9.13
CA PHE A 68 3.80 11.28 8.54
C PHE A 68 3.97 12.27 7.37
N LEU A 69 3.36 13.46 7.46
CA LEU A 69 3.38 14.45 6.39
C LEU A 69 4.77 15.03 6.10
N ASN A 70 5.65 15.03 7.11
CA ASN A 70 7.03 15.52 7.03
C ASN A 70 8.00 14.66 7.83
N THR A 71 7.75 13.35 7.94
CA THR A 71 8.59 12.44 8.72
C THR A 71 9.16 11.34 7.83
N ALA A 72 10.48 11.37 7.60
CA ALA A 72 11.20 10.28 6.98
C ALA A 72 11.53 9.20 8.02
N VAL A 73 11.09 7.97 7.78
CA VAL A 73 11.29 6.81 8.70
C VAL A 73 12.38 5.86 8.24
N ILE A 74 12.80 5.95 6.98
CA ILE A 74 13.84 5.12 6.35
C ILE A 74 14.61 5.93 5.31
N THR A 75 15.84 5.53 5.04
CA THR A 75 16.57 5.93 3.83
C THR A 75 16.40 4.87 2.77
N SER A 76 16.10 5.25 1.53
CA SER A 76 15.88 4.31 0.42
C SER A 76 16.71 4.70 -0.81
N LYS A 77 17.06 3.69 -1.62
CA LYS A 77 17.70 3.83 -2.94
C LYS A 77 16.82 3.27 -4.06
N ILE A 78 15.54 3.00 -3.78
CA ILE A 78 14.68 2.24 -4.69
C ILE A 78 13.96 3.17 -5.65
N THR A 79 13.16 4.09 -5.13
CA THR A 79 12.30 4.95 -5.93
C THR A 79 12.50 6.40 -5.57
N TYR A 80 12.60 7.25 -6.59
CA TYR A 80 12.59 8.70 -6.46
C TYR A 80 11.37 9.26 -7.16
N ILE A 81 10.62 10.10 -6.46
CA ILE A 81 9.45 10.80 -6.99
C ILE A 81 9.59 12.29 -6.73
N ASP A 82 9.36 13.06 -7.78
CA ASP A 82 9.10 14.49 -7.70
C ASP A 82 7.77 14.77 -8.39
N GLY A 83 6.72 14.88 -7.60
CA GLY A 83 5.37 15.13 -8.12
C GLY A 83 5.22 16.49 -8.78
N GLU A 84 6.00 17.51 -8.37
CA GLU A 84 5.94 18.85 -8.96
C GLU A 84 6.63 18.91 -10.33
N ALA A 85 7.77 18.25 -10.44
CA ALA A 85 8.52 18.14 -11.71
C ALA A 85 7.98 17.04 -12.63
N GLY A 86 7.07 16.19 -12.15
CA GLY A 86 6.54 15.04 -12.91
C GLY A 86 7.59 13.96 -13.17
N VAL A 87 8.49 13.71 -12.20
CA VAL A 87 9.60 12.75 -12.34
C VAL A 87 9.36 11.53 -11.47
N LEU A 88 9.45 10.34 -12.06
CA LEU A 88 9.52 9.06 -11.36
C LEU A 88 10.71 8.26 -11.88
N ARG A 89 11.53 7.74 -10.98
CA ARG A 89 12.68 6.89 -11.32
C ARG A 89 12.73 5.67 -10.42
N TYR A 90 12.92 4.50 -11.03
CA TYR A 90 13.24 3.27 -10.32
C TYR A 90 14.75 3.04 -10.38
N ARG A 91 15.43 3.03 -9.23
CA ARG A 91 16.88 2.88 -9.14
C ARG A 91 17.68 3.88 -10.03
N GLY A 92 17.10 5.04 -10.29
CA GLY A 92 17.67 6.07 -11.15
C GLY A 92 17.21 6.04 -12.61
N TYR A 93 16.60 4.95 -13.08
CA TYR A 93 16.07 4.83 -14.43
C TYR A 93 14.71 5.52 -14.56
N PRO A 94 14.53 6.41 -15.57
CA PRO A 94 13.24 7.07 -15.80
C PRO A 94 12.14 6.07 -16.12
N ILE A 95 10.95 6.28 -15.54
CA ILE A 95 9.81 5.35 -15.69
C ILE A 95 9.37 5.23 -17.16
N GLU A 96 9.54 6.29 -17.95
CA GLU A 96 9.18 6.33 -19.36
C GLU A 96 10.01 5.33 -20.17
N GLN A 97 11.30 5.26 -19.90
CA GLN A 97 12.20 4.32 -20.56
C GLN A 97 11.92 2.89 -20.17
N LEU A 98 11.65 2.65 -18.88
CA LEU A 98 11.30 1.32 -18.39
C LEU A 98 9.98 0.83 -19.00
N ALA A 99 8.97 1.69 -19.08
CA ALA A 99 7.68 1.36 -19.68
C ALA A 99 7.78 1.10 -21.20
N GLU A 100 8.71 1.74 -21.89
CA GLU A 100 8.87 1.59 -23.34
C GLU A 100 9.72 0.38 -23.72
N TYR A 101 10.86 0.19 -23.05
CA TYR A 101 11.90 -0.74 -23.49
C TYR A 101 12.00 -2.01 -22.63
N SER A 102 11.40 -2.04 -21.46
CA SER A 102 11.52 -3.16 -20.52
C SER A 102 10.24 -4.00 -20.42
N ASN A 103 10.29 -5.06 -19.66
CA ASN A 103 9.16 -5.86 -19.23
C ASN A 103 9.07 -5.87 -17.69
N PHE A 104 7.93 -6.34 -17.16
CA PHE A 104 7.67 -6.31 -15.73
C PHE A 104 8.70 -7.11 -14.91
N LEU A 105 9.16 -8.28 -15.38
CA LEU A 105 10.13 -9.08 -14.63
C LEU A 105 11.53 -8.47 -14.65
N GLU A 106 11.94 -7.82 -15.73
CA GLU A 106 13.20 -7.05 -15.77
C GLU A 106 13.17 -5.88 -14.78
N VAL A 107 12.06 -5.14 -14.74
CA VAL A 107 11.85 -4.05 -13.75
C VAL A 107 11.78 -4.60 -12.32
N SER A 108 11.19 -5.79 -12.14
CA SER A 108 11.17 -6.47 -10.84
C SER A 108 12.58 -6.79 -10.34
N TYR A 109 13.42 -7.31 -11.23
CA TYR A 109 14.84 -7.54 -10.93
C TYR A 109 15.53 -6.23 -10.53
N LEU A 110 15.36 -5.17 -11.35
CA LEU A 110 15.94 -3.86 -11.09
C LEU A 110 15.58 -3.34 -9.69
N LEU A 111 14.30 -3.36 -9.34
CA LEU A 111 13.82 -2.85 -8.05
C LEU A 111 14.42 -3.63 -6.86
N ILE A 112 14.52 -4.95 -6.97
CA ILE A 112 14.98 -5.83 -5.89
C ILE A 112 16.51 -5.79 -5.75
N TYR A 113 17.25 -5.89 -6.86
CA TYR A 113 18.71 -6.05 -6.84
C TYR A 113 19.48 -4.76 -7.12
N GLY A 114 18.85 -3.75 -7.69
CA GLY A 114 19.42 -2.40 -7.81
C GLY A 114 19.94 -2.00 -9.17
N GLU A 115 20.22 -2.96 -10.06
CA GLU A 115 20.73 -2.74 -11.41
C GLU A 115 19.94 -3.56 -12.44
N LEU A 116 19.93 -3.12 -13.70
CA LEU A 116 19.34 -3.91 -14.78
C LEU A 116 20.14 -5.20 -15.00
N PRO A 117 19.46 -6.34 -15.15
CA PRO A 117 20.14 -7.64 -15.26
C PRO A 117 20.83 -7.82 -16.63
N PRO A 118 22.01 -8.44 -16.67
CA PRO A 118 22.50 -9.06 -17.89
C PRO A 118 21.54 -10.16 -18.36
N LYS A 119 21.56 -10.48 -19.66
CA LYS A 119 20.64 -11.45 -20.28
C LYS A 119 20.55 -12.80 -19.53
N SER A 120 21.68 -13.34 -19.08
CA SER A 120 21.70 -14.62 -18.36
C SER A 120 21.03 -14.54 -16.99
N GLN A 121 21.19 -13.42 -16.28
CA GLN A 121 20.56 -13.20 -14.99
C GLN A 121 19.07 -12.94 -15.14
N LEU A 122 18.64 -12.21 -16.17
CA LEU A 122 17.23 -12.04 -16.46
C LEU A 122 16.56 -13.39 -16.75
N GLN A 123 17.14 -14.19 -17.62
CA GLN A 123 16.62 -15.53 -17.94
C GLN A 123 16.51 -16.43 -16.71
N MET A 124 17.51 -16.42 -15.84
CA MET A 124 17.47 -17.16 -14.58
C MET A 124 16.37 -16.63 -13.66
N PHE A 125 16.24 -15.32 -13.49
CA PHE A 125 15.23 -14.72 -12.66
C PHE A 125 13.80 -15.00 -13.17
N GLU A 126 13.57 -14.85 -14.49
CA GLU A 126 12.30 -15.19 -15.13
C GLU A 126 11.96 -16.67 -14.92
N HIS A 127 12.94 -17.56 -15.09
CA HIS A 127 12.76 -19.00 -14.88
C HIS A 127 12.34 -19.27 -13.42
N GLU A 128 13.07 -18.73 -12.44
CA GLU A 128 12.80 -18.97 -11.02
C GLU A 128 11.42 -18.42 -10.62
N VAL A 129 11.07 -17.20 -11.03
CA VAL A 129 9.76 -16.61 -10.73
C VAL A 129 8.63 -17.46 -11.35
N MET A 130 8.74 -17.82 -12.61
CA MET A 130 7.68 -18.56 -13.31
C MET A 130 7.58 -19.99 -12.81
N HIS A 131 8.70 -20.66 -12.50
CA HIS A 131 8.72 -21.99 -11.90
C HIS A 131 8.03 -22.01 -10.53
N HIS A 132 8.13 -20.93 -9.76
CA HIS A 132 7.49 -20.79 -8.45
C HIS A 132 6.05 -20.27 -8.50
N SER A 133 5.44 -20.11 -9.68
CA SER A 133 4.06 -19.65 -9.83
C SER A 133 3.00 -20.68 -9.42
N VAL A 134 3.35 -21.97 -9.42
CA VAL A 134 2.44 -23.04 -8.99
C VAL A 134 2.23 -22.97 -7.46
N VAL A 135 0.97 -23.08 -7.04
CA VAL A 135 0.58 -23.11 -5.62
C VAL A 135 0.38 -24.53 -5.12
N HIS A 136 0.44 -24.73 -3.81
CA HIS A 136 0.15 -26.02 -3.20
C HIS A 136 -1.32 -26.41 -3.45
N ALA A 137 -1.60 -27.70 -3.70
CA ALA A 137 -2.96 -28.16 -3.97
C ALA A 137 -3.96 -27.81 -2.84
N ASP A 138 -3.54 -27.86 -1.59
CA ASP A 138 -4.39 -27.50 -0.46
C ASP A 138 -4.77 -26.02 -0.42
N ALA A 139 -4.06 -25.14 -1.14
CA ALA A 139 -4.46 -23.74 -1.29
C ALA A 139 -5.81 -23.62 -2.00
N GLU A 140 -6.16 -24.55 -2.89
CA GLU A 140 -7.48 -24.57 -3.54
C GLU A 140 -8.62 -24.70 -2.53
N ASN A 141 -8.44 -25.48 -1.47
CA ASN A 141 -9.44 -25.67 -0.42
C ASN A 141 -9.73 -24.36 0.31
N LEU A 142 -8.68 -23.56 0.57
CA LEU A 142 -8.84 -22.23 1.13
C LEU A 142 -9.69 -21.35 0.22
N PHE A 143 -9.37 -21.29 -1.08
CA PHE A 143 -10.14 -20.47 -2.03
C PHE A 143 -11.59 -20.93 -2.13
N ARG A 144 -11.87 -22.23 -2.14
CA ARG A 144 -13.23 -22.82 -2.19
C ARG A 144 -14.04 -22.54 -0.93
N SER A 145 -13.42 -22.18 0.19
CA SER A 145 -14.11 -21.81 1.43
C SER A 145 -14.68 -20.39 1.43
N PHE A 146 -14.23 -19.53 0.52
CA PHE A 146 -14.78 -18.17 0.40
C PHE A 146 -16.14 -18.18 -0.31
N ARG A 147 -16.99 -17.24 0.09
CA ARG A 147 -18.24 -16.99 -0.61
C ARG A 147 -17.96 -16.34 -1.97
N TYR A 148 -18.80 -16.66 -2.95
CA TYR A 148 -18.70 -16.09 -4.32
C TYR A 148 -18.79 -14.55 -4.36
N ASN A 149 -19.44 -13.92 -3.38
CA ASN A 149 -19.54 -12.48 -3.23
C ASN A 149 -18.47 -11.87 -2.31
N ALA A 150 -17.49 -12.64 -1.86
CA ALA A 150 -16.38 -12.11 -1.08
C ALA A 150 -15.56 -11.13 -1.94
N HIS A 151 -15.11 -10.05 -1.34
CA HIS A 151 -14.26 -9.09 -2.06
C HIS A 151 -12.91 -9.73 -2.42
N PRO A 152 -12.44 -9.62 -3.68
CA PRO A 152 -11.24 -10.34 -4.13
C PRO A 152 -9.97 -9.94 -3.37
N MET A 153 -9.87 -8.72 -2.87
CA MET A 153 -8.73 -8.31 -2.02
C MET A 153 -8.72 -9.02 -0.67
N SER A 154 -9.89 -9.31 -0.09
CA SER A 154 -9.96 -10.11 1.15
C SER A 154 -9.49 -11.53 0.91
N ILE A 155 -9.86 -12.11 -0.23
CA ILE A 155 -9.39 -13.44 -0.64
C ILE A 155 -7.87 -13.41 -0.83
N LEU A 156 -7.35 -12.45 -1.60
CA LEU A 156 -5.93 -12.35 -1.92
C LEU A 156 -5.08 -12.13 -0.66
N SER A 157 -5.49 -11.24 0.24
CA SER A 157 -4.79 -10.95 1.49
C SER A 157 -4.72 -12.19 2.38
N SER A 158 -5.84 -12.93 2.51
CA SER A 158 -5.90 -14.19 3.25
C SER A 158 -5.01 -15.26 2.62
N ALA A 159 -4.99 -15.34 1.29
CA ALA A 159 -4.17 -16.30 0.55
C ALA A 159 -2.66 -16.05 0.76
N PHE A 160 -2.20 -14.79 0.70
CA PHE A 160 -0.80 -14.48 1.01
C PHE A 160 -0.43 -14.86 2.45
N ALA A 161 -1.28 -14.56 3.42
CA ALA A 161 -1.04 -14.96 4.82
C ALA A 161 -0.96 -16.48 4.98
N ALA A 162 -1.86 -17.22 4.33
CA ALA A 162 -1.88 -18.67 4.38
C ALA A 162 -0.64 -19.31 3.73
N LEU A 163 -0.05 -18.69 2.70
CA LEU A 163 1.15 -19.21 2.04
C LEU A 163 2.31 -19.41 3.01
N GLY A 164 2.47 -18.56 4.02
CA GLY A 164 3.52 -18.70 5.02
C GLY A 164 3.46 -20.03 5.77
N SER A 165 2.28 -20.63 5.90
CA SER A 165 2.11 -21.94 6.56
C SER A 165 2.61 -23.14 5.74
N PHE A 166 2.84 -22.96 4.44
CA PHE A 166 3.38 -24.03 3.58
C PHE A 166 4.91 -24.03 3.49
N TYR A 167 5.58 -23.03 4.09
CA TYR A 167 7.03 -22.81 3.94
C TYR A 167 7.69 -22.57 5.29
N GLU A 168 7.94 -23.65 6.06
CA GLU A 168 8.57 -23.58 7.37
C GLU A 168 9.96 -22.90 7.33
N GLU A 169 10.70 -23.08 6.23
CA GLU A 169 12.01 -22.47 6.02
C GLU A 169 11.94 -20.93 5.86
N ALA A 170 10.76 -20.37 5.69
CA ALA A 170 10.54 -18.93 5.61
C ALA A 170 10.14 -18.29 6.96
N ASN A 171 9.93 -19.10 7.99
CA ASN A 171 9.40 -18.61 9.26
C ASN A 171 10.51 -18.32 10.28
N PRO A 172 10.82 -17.04 10.59
CA PRO A 172 11.85 -16.69 11.56
C PRO A 172 11.56 -17.20 12.99
N SER A 173 10.30 -17.45 13.36
CA SER A 173 9.95 -18.03 14.65
C SER A 173 10.38 -19.50 14.78
N LEU A 174 10.51 -20.21 13.64
CA LEU A 174 10.96 -21.60 13.59
C LEU A 174 12.46 -21.71 13.28
N GLN A 175 12.98 -20.84 12.40
CA GLN A 175 14.34 -20.88 11.88
C GLN A 175 15.33 -19.95 12.61
N GLY A 176 14.81 -19.07 13.48
CA GLY A 176 15.59 -18.09 14.23
C GLY A 176 15.48 -16.67 13.68
N GLN A 177 15.54 -15.70 14.57
CA GLN A 177 15.27 -14.27 14.28
C GLN A 177 16.18 -13.68 13.18
N ALA A 178 17.39 -14.20 13.02
CA ALA A 178 18.36 -13.69 12.06
C ALA A 178 18.20 -14.27 10.65
N LEU A 179 17.13 -15.03 10.37
CA LEU A 179 16.92 -15.76 9.11
C LEU A 179 17.12 -14.88 7.86
N PHE A 180 16.55 -13.66 7.84
CA PHE A 180 16.61 -12.76 6.70
C PHE A 180 17.55 -11.55 6.89
N THR A 181 18.22 -11.45 8.04
CA THR A 181 19.15 -10.33 8.33
C THR A 181 20.61 -10.69 8.13
N LYS A 182 20.92 -11.97 7.93
CA LYS A 182 22.26 -12.46 7.58
C LYS A 182 22.53 -12.29 6.09
N THR A 183 23.81 -12.13 5.76
CA THR A 183 24.30 -11.95 4.39
C THR A 183 25.16 -13.12 3.89
N ASP A 184 25.15 -14.26 4.61
CA ASP A 184 25.77 -15.47 4.11
C ASP A 184 24.97 -16.05 2.94
N GLN A 185 25.64 -16.83 2.10
CA GLN A 185 25.08 -17.35 0.85
C GLN A 185 23.78 -18.15 1.05
N ALA A 186 23.66 -18.93 2.11
CA ALA A 186 22.48 -19.75 2.38
C ALA A 186 21.28 -18.87 2.77
N SER A 187 21.51 -17.86 3.61
CA SER A 187 20.47 -16.91 4.02
C SER A 187 19.98 -16.07 2.85
N LEU A 188 20.89 -15.59 2.00
CA LEU A 188 20.55 -14.85 0.78
C LEU A 188 19.76 -15.71 -0.21
N ALA A 189 20.18 -16.95 -0.45
CA ALA A 189 19.48 -17.89 -1.32
C ALA A 189 18.07 -18.22 -0.81
N ASN A 190 17.90 -18.36 0.51
CA ASN A 190 16.57 -18.54 1.10
C ASN A 190 15.70 -17.30 0.93
N MET A 191 16.24 -16.09 1.13
CA MET A 191 15.53 -14.83 0.89
C MET A 191 15.07 -14.72 -0.57
N ASP A 192 15.96 -14.95 -1.52
CA ASP A 192 15.66 -14.90 -2.95
C ASP A 192 14.58 -15.91 -3.33
N LYS A 193 14.63 -17.12 -2.79
CA LYS A 193 13.58 -18.14 -2.99
C LYS A 193 12.21 -17.68 -2.51
N GLN A 194 12.11 -16.98 -1.37
CA GLN A 194 10.83 -16.45 -0.90
C GLN A 194 10.34 -15.31 -1.80
N ILE A 195 11.25 -14.48 -2.31
CA ILE A 195 10.94 -13.41 -3.27
C ILE A 195 10.37 -14.00 -4.56
N TYR A 196 11.03 -15.01 -5.14
CA TYR A 196 10.55 -15.68 -6.37
C TYR A 196 9.16 -16.30 -6.17
N ARG A 197 8.94 -16.96 -5.03
CA ARG A 197 7.65 -17.54 -4.67
C ARG A 197 6.55 -16.49 -4.56
N LEU A 198 6.80 -15.38 -3.89
CA LEU A 198 5.80 -14.32 -3.69
C LEU A 198 5.43 -13.65 -5.01
N ILE A 199 6.42 -13.32 -5.84
CA ILE A 199 6.17 -12.72 -7.16
C ILE A 199 5.46 -13.74 -8.06
N GLY A 200 5.98 -14.95 -8.19
CA GLY A 200 5.42 -15.97 -9.08
C GLY A 200 3.99 -16.36 -8.72
N LYS A 201 3.72 -16.56 -7.42
CA LYS A 201 2.39 -16.96 -6.94
C LYS A 201 1.37 -15.82 -6.95
N ALA A 202 1.80 -14.55 -6.97
CA ALA A 202 0.89 -13.41 -6.93
C ALA A 202 -0.16 -13.46 -8.07
N ILE A 203 0.25 -13.76 -9.30
CA ILE A 203 -0.66 -13.90 -10.44
C ILE A 203 -1.60 -15.10 -10.30
N THR A 204 -1.11 -16.21 -9.78
CA THR A 204 -1.91 -17.43 -9.59
C THR A 204 -2.96 -17.23 -8.51
N LEU A 205 -2.59 -16.65 -7.35
CA LEU A 205 -3.54 -16.35 -6.29
C LEU A 205 -4.60 -15.35 -6.74
N ALA A 206 -4.19 -14.33 -7.51
CA ALA A 206 -5.12 -13.36 -8.09
C ALA A 206 -6.08 -14.01 -9.08
N ALA A 207 -5.59 -14.88 -9.97
CA ALA A 207 -6.42 -15.62 -10.91
C ALA A 207 -7.39 -16.59 -10.19
N MET A 208 -6.93 -17.26 -9.14
CA MET A 208 -7.80 -18.12 -8.31
C MET A 208 -8.88 -17.30 -7.60
N ALA A 209 -8.57 -16.12 -7.08
CA ALA A 209 -9.55 -15.21 -6.47
C ALA A 209 -10.61 -14.76 -7.48
N TYR A 210 -10.21 -14.52 -8.74
CA TYR A 210 -11.13 -14.18 -9.82
C TYR A 210 -12.05 -15.35 -10.17
N ARG A 211 -11.47 -16.53 -10.38
CA ARG A 211 -12.20 -17.71 -10.88
C ARG A 211 -13.16 -18.31 -9.85
N VAL A 212 -12.78 -18.36 -8.57
CA VAL A 212 -13.64 -18.92 -7.51
C VAL A 212 -14.95 -18.15 -7.38
N ARG A 213 -14.91 -16.82 -7.56
CA ARG A 213 -16.11 -15.98 -7.53
C ARG A 213 -17.05 -16.21 -8.70
N GLN A 214 -16.54 -16.75 -9.81
CA GLN A 214 -17.32 -17.13 -10.99
C GLN A 214 -17.74 -18.61 -10.98
N GLY A 215 -17.39 -19.37 -9.95
CA GLY A 215 -17.63 -20.81 -9.89
C GLY A 215 -16.83 -21.62 -10.92
N ARG A 216 -15.71 -21.07 -11.42
CA ARG A 216 -14.85 -21.71 -12.43
C ARG A 216 -13.75 -22.54 -11.79
N SER A 217 -13.33 -23.61 -12.48
CA SER A 217 -12.16 -24.39 -12.08
C SER A 217 -10.89 -23.57 -12.14
N PHE A 218 -9.93 -23.84 -11.26
CA PHE A 218 -8.61 -23.21 -11.32
C PHE A 218 -7.82 -23.72 -12.52
N VAL A 219 -6.93 -22.87 -13.03
CA VAL A 219 -6.08 -23.17 -14.19
C VAL A 219 -4.63 -23.14 -13.75
N THR A 220 -3.92 -24.22 -14.01
CA THR A 220 -2.48 -24.31 -13.73
C THR A 220 -1.71 -23.29 -14.58
N PRO A 221 -0.72 -22.60 -14.01
CA PRO A 221 0.14 -21.70 -14.76
C PRO A 221 0.74 -22.38 -16.00
N PRO A 222 0.65 -21.78 -17.20
CA PRO A 222 1.21 -22.35 -18.41
C PRO A 222 2.73 -22.14 -18.46
N THR A 223 3.41 -22.94 -19.27
CA THR A 223 4.80 -22.74 -19.64
C THR A 223 4.93 -21.92 -20.93
N GLY A 224 5.99 -21.13 -21.07
CA GLY A 224 6.34 -20.45 -22.31
C GLY A 224 5.52 -19.18 -22.62
N LEU A 225 4.78 -18.64 -21.65
CA LEU A 225 4.17 -17.31 -21.71
C LEU A 225 4.95 -16.34 -20.82
N SER A 226 4.80 -15.04 -21.10
CA SER A 226 5.28 -13.98 -20.22
C SER A 226 4.53 -14.01 -18.88
N TYR A 227 4.98 -13.21 -17.91
CA TYR A 227 4.33 -13.08 -16.61
C TYR A 227 2.85 -12.63 -16.73
N THR A 228 2.61 -11.56 -17.48
CA THR A 228 1.27 -11.04 -17.75
C THR A 228 0.46 -11.93 -18.68
N GLY A 229 1.10 -12.55 -19.66
CA GLY A 229 0.47 -13.56 -20.52
C GLY A 229 0.01 -14.78 -19.73
N SER A 230 0.83 -15.28 -18.80
CA SER A 230 0.47 -16.36 -17.88
C SER A 230 -0.70 -15.97 -16.98
N PHE A 231 -0.74 -14.73 -16.51
CA PHE A 231 -1.86 -14.22 -15.70
C PHE A 231 -3.16 -14.19 -16.49
N LEU A 232 -3.18 -13.58 -17.69
CA LEU A 232 -4.36 -13.57 -18.58
C LEU A 232 -4.82 -14.97 -18.95
N TYR A 233 -3.86 -15.87 -19.25
CA TYR A 233 -4.17 -17.27 -19.51
C TYR A 233 -4.92 -17.93 -18.33
N GLN A 234 -4.43 -17.73 -17.11
CA GLN A 234 -5.05 -18.32 -15.92
C GLN A 234 -6.44 -17.72 -15.63
N LEU A 235 -6.67 -16.44 -15.97
CA LEU A 235 -7.97 -15.81 -15.81
C LEU A 235 -9.01 -16.35 -16.79
N ASP A 236 -8.65 -16.48 -18.07
CA ASP A 236 -9.62 -16.54 -19.15
C ASP A 236 -9.78 -17.94 -19.76
N LYS A 237 -8.72 -18.77 -19.78
CA LYS A 237 -8.79 -20.11 -20.38
C LYS A 237 -9.95 -20.93 -19.81
N LEU A 238 -10.80 -21.46 -20.66
CA LEU A 238 -11.89 -22.37 -20.31
C LEU A 238 -11.57 -23.81 -20.74
N GLY A 239 -11.98 -24.19 -21.91
CA GLY A 239 -11.81 -25.55 -22.47
C GLY A 239 -11.03 -25.58 -23.78
N GLU A 240 -10.52 -24.45 -24.22
CA GLU A 240 -9.80 -24.33 -25.48
C GLU A 240 -8.50 -25.15 -25.44
N GLU A 241 -8.22 -25.91 -26.50
CA GLU A 241 -6.98 -26.67 -26.62
C GLU A 241 -5.76 -25.73 -26.70
N ARG A 242 -5.88 -24.64 -27.45
CA ARG A 242 -4.83 -23.63 -27.65
C ARG A 242 -5.37 -22.25 -27.39
N TYR A 243 -5.25 -21.80 -26.15
CA TYR A 243 -5.55 -20.42 -25.74
C TYR A 243 -4.25 -19.60 -25.72
N ARG A 244 -4.29 -18.40 -26.31
CA ARG A 244 -3.24 -17.39 -26.18
C ARG A 244 -3.87 -16.03 -25.90
N PRO A 245 -3.37 -15.28 -24.91
CA PRO A 245 -3.81 -13.91 -24.66
C PRO A 245 -3.61 -13.02 -25.90
N ASN A 246 -4.43 -11.98 -26.02
CA ASN A 246 -4.23 -10.97 -27.04
C ASN A 246 -2.92 -10.19 -26.72
N PRO A 247 -1.97 -10.07 -27.67
CA PRO A 247 -0.66 -9.48 -27.42
C PRO A 247 -0.73 -7.99 -27.06
N VAL A 248 -1.72 -7.25 -27.53
CA VAL A 248 -1.90 -5.82 -27.18
C VAL A 248 -2.35 -5.72 -25.72
N LEU A 249 -3.31 -6.55 -25.29
CA LEU A 249 -3.78 -6.55 -23.91
C LEU A 249 -2.70 -7.07 -22.95
N GLU A 250 -1.92 -8.08 -23.37
CA GLU A 250 -0.77 -8.58 -22.62
C GLU A 250 0.27 -7.49 -22.40
N ARG A 251 0.67 -6.75 -23.45
CA ARG A 251 1.63 -5.66 -23.33
C ARG A 251 1.08 -4.48 -22.51
N ALA A 252 -0.19 -4.13 -22.70
CA ALA A 252 -0.84 -3.10 -21.91
C ALA A 252 -0.81 -3.41 -20.42
N LEU A 253 -1.13 -4.65 -20.04
CA LEU A 253 -1.07 -5.09 -18.65
C LEU A 253 0.35 -5.11 -18.11
N ASP A 254 1.34 -5.50 -18.91
CA ASP A 254 2.75 -5.50 -18.54
C ASP A 254 3.25 -4.09 -18.23
N VAL A 255 2.93 -3.10 -19.07
CA VAL A 255 3.24 -1.70 -18.80
C VAL A 255 2.54 -1.18 -17.56
N LEU A 256 1.26 -1.50 -17.37
CA LEU A 256 0.53 -1.14 -16.15
C LEU A 256 1.19 -1.74 -14.91
N PHE A 257 1.69 -2.97 -14.99
CA PHE A 257 2.41 -3.61 -13.90
C PHE A 257 3.75 -2.89 -13.61
N ILE A 258 4.49 -2.46 -14.63
CA ILE A 258 5.69 -1.62 -14.46
C ILE A 258 5.33 -0.33 -13.71
N LEU A 259 4.28 0.37 -14.16
CA LEU A 259 3.85 1.64 -13.55
C LEU A 259 3.35 1.50 -12.12
N HIS A 260 2.83 0.33 -11.75
CA HIS A 260 2.30 0.05 -10.41
C HIS A 260 3.29 -0.66 -9.49
N ALA A 261 4.47 -1.10 -9.99
CA ALA A 261 5.43 -1.92 -9.24
C ALA A 261 5.88 -1.26 -7.93
N ASP A 262 6.17 0.05 -7.94
CA ASP A 262 6.50 0.78 -6.72
C ASP A 262 6.03 2.24 -6.78
N HIS A 263 5.91 2.87 -5.61
CA HIS A 263 5.59 4.29 -5.47
C HIS A 263 6.09 4.82 -4.12
N GLU A 264 7.36 4.59 -3.83
CA GLU A 264 8.01 5.01 -2.59
C GLU A 264 7.30 4.45 -1.32
N LEU A 265 7.34 5.19 -0.22
CA LEU A 265 6.67 4.82 1.04
C LEU A 265 5.21 5.27 1.07
N ASN A 266 4.39 4.68 0.22
CA ASN A 266 2.93 4.79 0.36
C ASN A 266 2.42 4.00 1.57
N ALA A 267 1.11 4.10 1.86
CA ALA A 267 0.50 3.47 3.03
C ALA A 267 0.74 1.95 3.11
N SER A 268 0.64 1.22 2.00
CA SER A 268 0.85 -0.23 1.98
C SER A 268 2.33 -0.62 2.12
N SER A 269 3.25 0.10 1.47
CA SER A 269 4.69 -0.12 1.63
C SER A 269 5.13 0.14 3.08
N THR A 270 4.62 1.21 3.69
CA THR A 270 4.83 1.51 5.11
C THR A 270 4.30 0.39 6.01
N THR A 271 3.12 -0.17 5.70
CA THR A 271 2.53 -1.29 6.44
C THR A 271 3.39 -2.55 6.33
N VAL A 272 3.90 -2.88 5.15
CA VAL A 272 4.82 -4.00 4.96
C VAL A 272 6.08 -3.83 5.80
N LEU A 273 6.68 -2.65 5.79
CA LEU A 273 7.87 -2.35 6.59
C LEU A 273 7.57 -2.35 8.09
N GLN A 274 6.44 -1.78 8.52
CA GLN A 274 6.00 -1.82 9.91
C GLN A 274 5.85 -3.25 10.40
N THR A 275 5.18 -4.11 9.63
CA THR A 275 4.99 -5.53 9.94
C THR A 275 6.30 -6.28 9.87
N GLY A 276 7.08 -6.11 8.80
CA GLY A 276 8.38 -6.74 8.61
C GLY A 276 9.42 -6.35 9.67
N SER A 277 9.30 -5.14 10.25
CA SER A 277 10.22 -4.67 11.31
C SER A 277 10.15 -5.50 12.59
N SER A 278 9.10 -6.28 12.78
CA SER A 278 8.99 -7.28 13.85
C SER A 278 9.67 -8.61 13.52
N LEU A 279 10.31 -8.72 12.34
CA LEU A 279 10.94 -9.93 11.82
C LEU A 279 9.95 -11.08 11.59
N VAL A 280 8.72 -10.78 11.20
CA VAL A 280 7.77 -11.78 10.71
C VAL A 280 8.18 -12.25 9.32
N ASP A 281 7.66 -13.41 8.90
CA ASP A 281 7.86 -13.93 7.55
C ASP A 281 7.36 -12.97 6.45
N PRO A 282 7.93 -12.99 5.25
CA PRO A 282 7.58 -12.06 4.19
C PRO A 282 6.17 -12.24 3.65
N TYR A 283 5.55 -13.42 3.78
CA TYR A 283 4.17 -13.66 3.35
C TYR A 283 3.17 -12.90 4.21
N SER A 284 3.36 -12.94 5.54
CA SER A 284 2.56 -12.16 6.50
C SER A 284 2.74 -10.67 6.30
N ALA A 285 3.95 -10.21 6.00
CA ALA A 285 4.22 -8.79 5.71
C ALA A 285 3.51 -8.34 4.42
N VAL A 286 3.56 -9.13 3.35
CA VAL A 286 2.87 -8.86 2.07
C VAL A 286 1.35 -8.90 2.27
N ALA A 287 0.82 -9.84 3.04
CA ALA A 287 -0.60 -9.90 3.35
C ALA A 287 -1.10 -8.62 4.06
N ALA A 288 -0.31 -8.09 5.00
CA ALA A 288 -0.60 -6.81 5.66
C ALA A 288 -0.56 -5.63 4.67
N GLY A 289 0.37 -5.64 3.72
CA GLY A 289 0.43 -4.69 2.61
C GLY A 289 -0.83 -4.73 1.75
N CYS A 290 -1.31 -5.93 1.38
CA CYS A 290 -2.56 -6.12 0.66
C CYS A 290 -3.76 -5.56 1.43
N ALA A 291 -3.84 -5.83 2.74
CA ALA A 291 -4.91 -5.31 3.58
C ALA A 291 -4.93 -3.78 3.64
N SER A 292 -3.75 -3.15 3.71
CA SER A 292 -3.61 -1.68 3.66
C SER A 292 -3.99 -1.12 2.27
N LEU A 293 -3.56 -1.80 1.19
CA LEU A 293 -3.86 -1.39 -0.18
C LEU A 293 -5.36 -1.44 -0.48
N TYR A 294 -6.08 -2.36 0.12
CA TYR A 294 -7.53 -2.52 -0.03
C TYR A 294 -8.33 -1.29 0.43
N GLY A 295 -7.77 -0.47 1.30
CA GLY A 295 -8.46 0.70 1.86
C GLY A 295 -8.90 1.70 0.78
N PRO A 296 -10.11 2.30 0.90
CA PRO A 296 -10.66 3.23 -0.10
C PRO A 296 -9.85 4.52 -0.27
N LEU A 297 -9.00 4.87 0.70
CA LEU A 297 -8.09 6.02 0.62
C LEU A 297 -6.74 5.68 -0.02
N HIS A 298 -6.55 4.43 -0.49
CA HIS A 298 -5.30 3.98 -1.09
C HIS A 298 -5.55 3.29 -2.42
N GLY A 299 -5.50 1.96 -2.52
CA GLY A 299 -5.65 1.22 -3.78
C GLY A 299 -7.05 1.19 -4.37
N GLY A 300 -8.07 1.71 -3.67
CA GLY A 300 -9.42 1.86 -4.19
C GLY A 300 -9.66 3.13 -5.02
N ALA A 301 -8.61 3.91 -5.32
CA ALA A 301 -8.77 5.19 -6.02
C ALA A 301 -9.26 5.02 -7.47
N ASN A 302 -8.79 4.02 -8.21
CA ASN A 302 -9.25 3.73 -9.57
C ASN A 302 -10.71 3.24 -9.61
N GLU A 303 -11.16 2.47 -8.62
CA GLU A 303 -12.58 2.12 -8.46
C GLU A 303 -13.43 3.38 -8.20
N ALA A 304 -12.93 4.29 -7.35
CA ALA A 304 -13.61 5.56 -7.08
C ALA A 304 -13.74 6.43 -8.32
N VAL A 305 -12.76 6.41 -9.24
CA VAL A 305 -12.85 7.08 -10.54
C VAL A 305 -14.01 6.55 -11.38
N ILE A 306 -14.12 5.24 -11.52
CA ILE A 306 -15.21 4.64 -12.31
C ILE A 306 -16.57 4.95 -11.69
N ARG A 307 -16.71 4.86 -10.36
CA ARG A 307 -17.94 5.26 -9.65
C ARG A 307 -18.27 6.73 -9.89
N MET A 308 -17.29 7.60 -9.90
CA MET A 308 -17.44 9.02 -10.22
C MET A 308 -17.95 9.20 -11.65
N LEU A 309 -17.32 8.57 -12.64
CA LEU A 309 -17.72 8.67 -14.05
C LEU A 309 -19.15 8.14 -14.28
N VAL A 310 -19.51 7.03 -13.66
CA VAL A 310 -20.88 6.50 -13.65
C VAL A 310 -21.86 7.51 -13.04
N ALA A 311 -21.50 8.17 -11.94
CA ALA A 311 -22.33 9.18 -11.31
C ALA A 311 -22.48 10.47 -12.15
N ILE A 312 -21.49 10.83 -12.96
CA ILE A 312 -21.58 11.91 -13.94
C ILE A 312 -22.54 11.53 -15.08
N GLY A 313 -22.45 10.28 -15.55
CA GLY A 313 -23.35 9.65 -16.50
C GLY A 313 -23.15 10.04 -17.96
N SER A 314 -22.92 11.31 -18.28
CA SER A 314 -22.70 11.77 -19.66
C SER A 314 -21.80 13.00 -19.74
N PRO A 315 -21.17 13.26 -20.90
CA PRO A 315 -20.35 14.46 -21.13
C PRO A 315 -21.09 15.78 -20.81
N ALA A 316 -22.40 15.85 -21.07
CA ALA A 316 -23.18 17.02 -20.82
C ALA A 316 -23.25 17.44 -19.33
N ASN A 317 -23.09 16.50 -18.43
CA ASN A 317 -23.13 16.72 -16.97
C ASN A 317 -21.79 17.16 -16.39
N VAL A 318 -20.69 17.06 -17.13
CA VAL A 318 -19.33 17.36 -16.66
C VAL A 318 -19.18 18.79 -16.12
N PRO A 319 -19.69 19.86 -16.80
CA PRO A 319 -19.54 21.20 -16.27
C PRO A 319 -20.25 21.40 -14.91
N ALA A 320 -21.43 20.83 -14.74
CA ALA A 320 -22.18 20.89 -13.48
C ALA A 320 -21.43 20.12 -12.35
N TYR A 321 -20.86 18.96 -12.68
CA TYR A 321 -20.08 18.19 -11.73
C TYR A 321 -18.82 18.96 -11.27
N ILE A 322 -18.08 19.56 -12.19
CA ILE A 322 -16.90 20.40 -11.88
C ILE A 322 -17.30 21.60 -11.01
N ALA A 323 -18.43 22.24 -11.28
CA ALA A 323 -18.93 23.33 -10.43
C ALA A 323 -19.18 22.86 -8.99
N ALA A 324 -19.75 21.67 -8.80
CA ALA A 324 -19.98 21.07 -7.48
C ALA A 324 -18.64 20.70 -6.78
N VAL A 325 -17.65 20.22 -7.52
CA VAL A 325 -16.28 19.96 -7.00
C VAL A 325 -15.64 21.26 -6.48
N LYS A 326 -15.73 22.36 -7.23
CA LYS A 326 -15.20 23.67 -6.82
C LYS A 326 -15.86 24.18 -5.53
N LYS A 327 -17.14 23.87 -5.33
CA LYS A 327 -17.89 24.19 -4.10
C LYS A 327 -17.63 23.19 -2.95
N ARG A 328 -16.82 22.15 -3.17
CA ARG A 328 -16.55 21.04 -2.21
C ARG A 328 -17.78 20.18 -1.87
N GLU A 329 -18.81 20.20 -2.73
CA GLU A 329 -20.00 19.36 -2.61
C GLU A 329 -19.78 17.95 -3.17
N ARG A 330 -18.78 17.79 -4.03
CA ARG A 330 -18.37 16.53 -4.66
C ARG A 330 -16.85 16.38 -4.60
N VAL A 331 -16.41 15.12 -4.61
CA VAL A 331 -14.98 14.76 -4.66
C VAL A 331 -14.58 14.43 -6.09
N LEU A 332 -13.46 14.97 -6.54
CA LEU A 332 -12.84 14.61 -7.81
C LEU A 332 -11.80 13.51 -7.57
N SER A 333 -12.09 12.30 -8.02
CA SER A 333 -11.18 11.15 -7.89
C SER A 333 -10.29 11.01 -9.12
N GLY A 334 -9.06 10.53 -8.94
CA GLY A 334 -8.13 10.27 -10.03
C GLY A 334 -7.46 11.53 -10.60
N PHE A 335 -7.37 12.62 -9.82
CA PHE A 335 -6.67 13.84 -10.20
C PHE A 335 -5.58 14.17 -9.20
N GLY A 336 -4.39 14.51 -9.71
CA GLY A 336 -3.20 14.86 -8.92
C GLY A 336 -2.01 15.11 -9.82
N THR A 337 -0.84 15.35 -9.21
CA THR A 337 0.44 15.40 -9.93
C THR A 337 1.00 13.98 -10.00
N ASP A 338 1.01 13.36 -11.17
CA ASP A 338 1.48 11.99 -11.37
C ASP A 338 2.27 11.86 -12.67
N PRO A 339 3.57 11.55 -12.59
CA PRO A 339 4.44 11.44 -13.78
C PRO A 339 4.06 10.29 -14.73
N ARG A 340 3.25 9.33 -14.30
CA ARG A 340 2.83 8.18 -15.10
C ARG A 340 1.66 8.47 -16.06
N SER A 341 1.01 9.62 -15.90
CA SER A 341 -0.25 9.94 -16.58
C SER A 341 -0.19 9.89 -18.10
N PHE A 342 0.88 10.41 -18.69
CA PHE A 342 0.99 10.46 -20.15
C PHE A 342 1.30 9.10 -20.78
N ILE A 343 2.04 8.23 -20.05
CA ILE A 343 2.35 6.88 -20.50
C ILE A 343 1.06 6.08 -20.59
N ILE A 344 0.30 6.11 -19.49
CA ILE A 344 -0.93 5.31 -19.37
C ILE A 344 -2.01 5.78 -20.35
N ARG A 345 -2.03 7.07 -20.72
CA ARG A 345 -2.93 7.59 -21.73
C ARG A 345 -2.68 6.95 -23.09
N ARG A 346 -1.41 6.81 -23.52
CA ARG A 346 -1.06 6.13 -24.77
C ARG A 346 -1.51 4.68 -24.76
N ILE A 347 -1.27 3.96 -23.66
CA ILE A 347 -1.71 2.57 -23.50
C ILE A 347 -3.25 2.46 -23.56
N ALA A 348 -3.97 3.43 -23.00
CA ALA A 348 -5.43 3.46 -23.09
C ALA A 348 -5.91 3.51 -24.54
N ASP A 349 -5.31 4.36 -25.37
CA ASP A 349 -5.67 4.45 -26.78
C ASP A 349 -5.41 3.14 -27.55
N GLU A 350 -4.29 2.45 -27.27
CA GLU A 350 -3.98 1.13 -27.85
C GLU A 350 -5.00 0.04 -27.43
N VAL A 351 -5.39 0.01 -26.15
CA VAL A 351 -6.38 -0.95 -25.66
C VAL A 351 -7.74 -0.68 -26.26
N PHE A 352 -8.18 0.58 -26.31
CA PHE A 352 -9.49 0.93 -26.90
C PHE A 352 -9.57 0.63 -28.40
N ALA A 353 -8.45 0.66 -29.12
CA ALA A 353 -8.40 0.25 -30.52
C ALA A 353 -8.75 -1.24 -30.71
N VAL A 354 -8.47 -2.09 -29.73
CA VAL A 354 -8.72 -3.55 -29.77
C VAL A 354 -10.06 -3.93 -29.12
N THR A 355 -10.39 -3.30 -27.98
CA THR A 355 -11.58 -3.65 -27.19
C THR A 355 -12.85 -2.90 -27.61
N GLY A 356 -12.69 -1.84 -28.39
CA GLY A 356 -13.75 -0.85 -28.63
C GLY A 356 -13.81 0.21 -27.54
N LYS A 357 -14.52 1.29 -27.80
CA LYS A 357 -14.68 2.39 -26.84
C LYS A 357 -15.67 1.99 -25.75
N ASP A 358 -15.29 2.18 -24.51
CA ASP A 358 -16.20 2.06 -23.36
C ASP A 358 -17.13 3.26 -23.29
N GLU A 359 -18.39 3.06 -22.86
CA GLU A 359 -19.40 4.12 -22.72
C GLU A 359 -18.96 5.27 -21.79
N LEU A 360 -18.14 4.98 -20.80
CA LEU A 360 -17.60 5.98 -19.88
C LEU A 360 -16.44 6.78 -20.47
N LEU A 361 -15.83 6.30 -21.56
CA LEU A 361 -14.66 6.96 -22.15
C LEU A 361 -14.99 8.38 -22.64
N GLU A 362 -16.15 8.58 -23.25
CA GLU A 362 -16.57 9.91 -23.71
C GLU A 362 -16.74 10.88 -22.55
N THR A 363 -17.33 10.40 -21.44
CA THR A 363 -17.50 11.20 -20.22
C THR A 363 -16.13 11.49 -19.58
N ALA A 364 -15.21 10.53 -19.56
CA ALA A 364 -13.86 10.70 -19.04
C ALA A 364 -13.07 11.69 -19.88
N MET A 365 -13.15 11.61 -21.21
CA MET A 365 -12.51 12.56 -22.13
C MET A 365 -13.05 13.98 -21.94
N ALA A 366 -14.34 14.14 -21.85
CA ALA A 366 -14.95 15.45 -21.60
C ALA A 366 -14.49 16.02 -20.23
N LEU A 367 -14.42 15.18 -19.19
CA LEU A 367 -13.94 15.59 -17.88
C LEU A 367 -12.45 16.01 -17.94
N HIS A 368 -11.62 15.23 -18.62
CA HIS A 368 -10.22 15.57 -18.87
C HIS A 368 -10.09 16.92 -19.57
N ASP A 369 -10.78 17.12 -20.71
CA ASP A 369 -10.66 18.30 -21.54
C ASP A 369 -11.13 19.58 -20.84
N VAL A 370 -12.18 19.48 -20.03
CA VAL A 370 -12.67 20.61 -19.23
C VAL A 370 -11.70 20.92 -18.08
N ALA A 371 -11.24 19.91 -17.36
CA ALA A 371 -10.33 20.09 -16.23
C ALA A 371 -8.98 20.68 -16.66
N MET A 372 -8.42 20.21 -17.79
CA MET A 372 -7.13 20.70 -18.30
C MET A 372 -7.15 22.13 -18.81
N LYS A 373 -8.35 22.71 -19.03
CA LYS A 373 -8.53 24.10 -19.45
C LYS A 373 -8.98 25.01 -18.30
N ASP A 374 -9.45 24.44 -17.22
CA ASP A 374 -10.02 25.19 -16.10
C ASP A 374 -8.91 25.65 -15.13
N GLU A 375 -8.84 26.96 -14.90
CA GLU A 375 -7.79 27.59 -14.08
C GLU A 375 -7.74 27.04 -12.63
N TYR A 376 -8.86 26.58 -12.08
CA TYR A 376 -8.89 25.98 -10.74
C TYR A 376 -8.00 24.72 -10.67
N PHE A 377 -7.96 23.90 -11.72
CA PHE A 377 -7.14 22.70 -11.79
C PHE A 377 -5.72 23.00 -12.26
N VAL A 378 -5.59 23.85 -13.30
CA VAL A 378 -4.28 24.22 -13.84
C VAL A 378 -3.41 24.93 -12.81
N SER A 379 -3.95 25.91 -12.08
CA SER A 379 -3.21 26.64 -11.03
C SER A 379 -2.77 25.73 -9.86
N ARG A 380 -3.48 24.62 -9.63
CA ARG A 380 -3.16 23.62 -8.60
C ARG A 380 -2.40 22.41 -9.13
N LYS A 381 -2.01 22.43 -10.41
CA LYS A 381 -1.33 21.32 -11.10
C LYS A 381 -2.09 19.99 -10.99
N LEU A 382 -3.42 20.04 -10.99
CA LEU A 382 -4.28 18.85 -10.91
C LEU A 382 -4.61 18.35 -12.32
N ALA A 383 -4.04 17.18 -12.66
CA ALA A 383 -4.31 16.50 -13.93
C ALA A 383 -4.80 15.07 -13.63
N PRO A 384 -5.48 14.40 -14.58
CA PRO A 384 -5.81 12.99 -14.46
C PRO A 384 -4.55 12.16 -14.19
N ASN A 385 -4.54 11.41 -13.10
CA ASN A 385 -3.41 10.59 -12.67
C ASN A 385 -3.50 9.15 -13.21
N VAL A 386 -2.61 8.26 -12.76
CA VAL A 386 -2.59 6.86 -13.16
C VAL A 386 -3.91 6.13 -12.85
N ASP A 387 -4.57 6.45 -11.75
CA ASP A 387 -5.82 5.79 -11.33
C ASP A 387 -6.99 6.15 -12.25
N PHE A 388 -6.98 7.37 -12.82
CA PHE A 388 -8.00 7.82 -13.78
C PHE A 388 -8.01 6.94 -15.04
N TRP A 389 -6.86 6.71 -15.63
CA TRP A 389 -6.74 5.96 -16.87
C TRP A 389 -6.72 4.45 -16.66
N SER A 390 -6.07 3.94 -15.58
CA SER A 390 -6.00 2.50 -15.32
C SER A 390 -7.38 1.88 -15.10
N GLY A 391 -8.28 2.58 -14.40
CA GLY A 391 -9.64 2.13 -14.20
C GLY A 391 -10.40 1.94 -15.51
N LEU A 392 -10.25 2.87 -16.47
CA LEU A 392 -10.85 2.77 -17.80
C LEU A 392 -10.25 1.62 -18.62
N ILE A 393 -8.93 1.44 -18.57
CA ILE A 393 -8.26 0.34 -19.25
C ILE A 393 -8.73 -1.01 -18.70
N TYR A 394 -8.73 -1.17 -17.37
CA TYR A 394 -9.17 -2.43 -16.74
C TYR A 394 -10.63 -2.75 -17.08
N ARG A 395 -11.49 -1.74 -17.09
CA ARG A 395 -12.88 -1.90 -17.51
C ARG A 395 -13.00 -2.32 -18.98
N ALA A 396 -12.27 -1.68 -19.88
CA ALA A 396 -12.24 -2.04 -21.30
C ALA A 396 -11.70 -3.45 -21.55
N MET A 397 -10.76 -3.92 -20.71
CA MET A 397 -10.28 -5.30 -20.69
C MET A 397 -11.28 -6.29 -20.08
N GLY A 398 -12.44 -5.84 -19.60
CA GLY A 398 -13.50 -6.69 -19.05
C GLY A 398 -13.36 -7.06 -17.58
N PHE A 399 -12.47 -6.42 -16.83
CA PHE A 399 -12.33 -6.67 -15.39
C PHE A 399 -13.47 -6.01 -14.59
N PRO A 400 -14.04 -6.70 -13.59
CA PRO A 400 -15.00 -6.09 -12.67
C PRO A 400 -14.29 -5.07 -11.75
N MET A 401 -14.99 -4.00 -11.39
CA MET A 401 -14.43 -2.88 -10.64
C MET A 401 -13.80 -3.29 -9.30
N ASP A 402 -14.39 -4.23 -8.59
CA ASP A 402 -13.88 -4.72 -7.31
C ASP A 402 -12.58 -5.56 -7.44
N PHE A 403 -12.20 -5.90 -8.69
CA PHE A 403 -10.93 -6.57 -8.98
C PHE A 403 -9.77 -5.61 -9.27
N PHE A 404 -10.03 -4.33 -9.51
CA PHE A 404 -8.99 -3.34 -9.81
C PHE A 404 -7.91 -3.24 -8.72
N PRO A 405 -8.24 -3.24 -7.41
CA PRO A 405 -7.20 -3.26 -6.38
C PRO A 405 -6.32 -4.52 -6.42
N VAL A 406 -6.83 -5.66 -6.91
CA VAL A 406 -6.02 -6.88 -7.11
C VAL A 406 -5.01 -6.68 -8.22
N LEU A 407 -5.43 -6.09 -9.36
CA LEU A 407 -4.54 -5.74 -10.47
C LEU A 407 -3.45 -4.74 -10.06
N PHE A 408 -3.72 -3.94 -9.04
CA PHE A 408 -2.75 -3.05 -8.43
C PHE A 408 -1.84 -3.79 -7.44
N ALA A 409 -2.38 -4.72 -6.64
CA ALA A 409 -1.63 -5.45 -5.62
C ALA A 409 -0.57 -6.39 -6.23
N VAL A 410 -0.91 -7.10 -7.31
CA VAL A 410 -0.01 -8.05 -7.95
C VAL A 410 1.36 -7.44 -8.28
N PRO A 411 1.46 -6.37 -9.06
CA PRO A 411 2.76 -5.76 -9.36
C PRO A 411 3.40 -5.11 -8.13
N ARG A 412 2.61 -4.58 -7.20
CA ARG A 412 3.11 -3.90 -5.99
C ARG A 412 3.83 -4.83 -5.02
N VAL A 413 3.59 -6.13 -5.08
CA VAL A 413 4.37 -7.14 -4.33
C VAL A 413 5.87 -6.95 -4.54
N VAL A 414 6.29 -6.61 -5.74
CA VAL A 414 7.71 -6.36 -6.06
C VAL A 414 8.28 -5.18 -5.30
N GLY A 415 7.59 -4.04 -5.31
CA GLY A 415 8.00 -2.86 -4.55
C GLY A 415 8.03 -3.12 -3.04
N TRP A 416 7.03 -3.82 -2.51
CA TRP A 416 7.01 -4.23 -1.10
C TRP A 416 8.20 -5.10 -0.74
N LEU A 417 8.55 -6.08 -1.57
CA LEU A 417 9.68 -6.97 -1.36
C LEU A 417 11.02 -6.27 -1.52
N ALA A 418 11.13 -5.31 -2.45
CA ALA A 418 12.34 -4.50 -2.61
C ALA A 418 12.62 -3.67 -1.34
N HIS A 419 11.60 -2.98 -0.83
CA HIS A 419 11.72 -2.21 0.42
C HIS A 419 11.96 -3.12 1.63
N TRP A 420 11.27 -4.25 1.73
CA TRP A 420 11.48 -5.23 2.78
C TRP A 420 12.92 -5.78 2.76
N ARG A 421 13.42 -6.19 1.60
CA ARG A 421 14.79 -6.68 1.43
C ARG A 421 15.83 -5.62 1.82
N GLN A 422 15.61 -4.36 1.39
CA GLN A 422 16.49 -3.24 1.77
C GLN A 422 16.48 -3.01 3.29
N MET A 423 15.33 -3.10 3.95
CA MET A 423 15.21 -2.97 5.41
C MET A 423 15.93 -4.10 6.14
N MET A 424 15.83 -5.36 5.66
CA MET A 424 16.51 -6.51 6.30
C MET A 424 18.01 -6.35 6.30
N HIS A 425 18.60 -5.69 5.29
CA HIS A 425 20.04 -5.48 5.15
C HIS A 425 20.48 -4.04 5.42
N GLN A 426 19.67 -3.24 6.10
CA GLN A 426 20.03 -1.86 6.42
C GLN A 426 21.19 -1.77 7.41
N GLU A 427 21.99 -0.73 7.30
CA GLU A 427 23.06 -0.42 8.24
C GLU A 427 22.51 -0.25 9.66
N GLY A 428 23.18 -0.86 10.65
CA GLY A 428 22.74 -0.84 12.05
C GLY A 428 21.63 -1.84 12.40
N GLY A 429 21.25 -2.72 11.47
CA GLY A 429 20.26 -3.80 11.65
C GLY A 429 18.83 -3.33 11.69
N VAL A 430 17.90 -4.29 11.68
CA VAL A 430 16.47 -4.01 11.75
C VAL A 430 16.08 -3.59 13.17
N LYS A 431 15.32 -2.51 13.26
CA LYS A 431 14.73 -2.05 14.52
C LYS A 431 13.21 -2.10 14.39
N ILE A 432 12.55 -2.65 15.40
CA ILE A 432 11.08 -2.67 15.44
C ILE A 432 10.53 -1.24 15.41
N TRP A 433 9.61 -0.98 14.50
CA TRP A 433 8.98 0.32 14.36
C TRP A 433 7.89 0.47 15.43
N ARG A 434 8.21 1.27 16.43
CA ARG A 434 7.31 1.55 17.55
C ARG A 434 7.14 3.05 17.73
N PRO A 435 6.12 3.67 17.11
CA PRO A 435 5.86 5.09 17.25
C PRO A 435 5.51 5.44 18.71
N ARG A 436 5.72 6.71 19.08
CA ARG A 436 5.34 7.28 20.37
C ARG A 436 3.95 7.89 20.26
N GLN A 437 3.26 7.99 21.40
CA GLN A 437 2.00 8.72 21.51
C GLN A 437 2.12 9.89 22.48
N ILE A 438 1.27 10.89 22.30
CA ILE A 438 0.99 11.92 23.28
C ILE A 438 -0.26 11.46 24.04
N TYR A 439 -0.09 11.11 25.31
CA TYR A 439 -1.20 10.66 26.13
C TYR A 439 -1.96 11.85 26.73
N LEU A 440 -3.21 12.01 26.34
CA LEU A 440 -4.12 13.06 26.82
C LEU A 440 -5.25 12.50 27.70
N GLY A 441 -5.19 11.22 28.05
CA GLY A 441 -6.19 10.58 28.90
C GLY A 441 -6.08 10.98 30.36
N SER A 442 -6.98 10.43 31.17
CA SER A 442 -7.03 10.67 32.61
C SER A 442 -5.75 10.26 33.29
N GLY A 443 -5.50 10.91 34.42
CA GLY A 443 -4.50 10.49 35.35
C GLY A 443 -4.70 9.09 35.93
N LYS A 444 -3.81 8.69 36.91
CA LYS A 444 -3.98 7.48 37.69
C LYS A 444 -5.36 7.51 38.35
N ARG A 445 -6.12 6.45 38.17
CA ARG A 445 -7.41 6.22 38.79
C ARG A 445 -7.36 4.93 39.59
N ASP A 446 -7.96 4.91 40.77
CA ASP A 446 -8.14 3.69 41.50
C ASP A 446 -9.31 2.88 40.89
N TYR A 447 -9.19 1.56 40.98
CA TYR A 447 -10.25 0.68 40.55
C TYR A 447 -11.46 0.80 41.49
N VAL A 448 -12.63 1.05 40.91
CA VAL A 448 -13.89 1.06 41.65
C VAL A 448 -14.65 -0.23 41.35
N PRO A 449 -14.93 -1.10 42.35
CA PRO A 449 -15.73 -2.30 42.16
C PRO A 449 -17.11 -2.00 41.54
N ILE A 450 -17.63 -2.92 40.72
CA ILE A 450 -18.82 -2.68 39.92
C ILE A 450 -20.04 -2.26 40.77
N TYR A 451 -20.19 -2.82 41.96
CA TYR A 451 -21.28 -2.52 42.87
C TYR A 451 -21.18 -1.16 43.57
N LYS A 452 -20.05 -0.45 43.41
CA LYS A 452 -19.82 0.91 43.90
C LYS A 452 -19.83 1.97 42.79
N ARG A 453 -20.09 1.55 41.52
CA ARG A 453 -20.15 2.47 40.39
C ARG A 453 -21.54 3.09 40.32
N GLU A 454 -21.59 4.39 40.15
CA GLU A 454 -22.84 5.11 39.90
C GLU A 454 -23.28 4.95 38.43
N GLU A 455 -24.58 4.85 38.20
CA GLU A 455 -25.13 4.90 36.86
C GLU A 455 -24.95 6.30 36.28
N PRO A 456 -24.56 6.40 35.01
CA PRO A 456 -24.37 7.72 34.39
C PRO A 456 -25.70 8.45 34.27
N LYS A 457 -25.73 9.74 34.63
CA LYS A 457 -26.92 10.60 34.57
C LYS A 457 -27.38 10.81 33.10
N GLU A 458 -26.43 10.79 32.17
CA GLU A 458 -26.67 10.81 30.73
C GLU A 458 -25.83 9.75 30.03
N VAL A 459 -26.43 9.06 29.07
CA VAL A 459 -25.72 8.05 28.26
C VAL A 459 -24.90 8.76 27.19
N ASP A 460 -23.60 8.85 27.37
CA ASP A 460 -22.69 9.28 26.32
C ASP A 460 -22.63 8.19 25.21
N ARG A 461 -23.41 8.39 24.15
CA ARG A 461 -23.51 7.44 23.03
C ARG A 461 -22.16 7.20 22.31
N LYS A 462 -21.19 8.07 22.45
CA LYS A 462 -19.85 7.87 21.85
C LYS A 462 -19.00 6.90 22.68
N ASN A 463 -19.20 6.86 23.98
CA ASN A 463 -18.40 6.07 24.93
C ASN A 463 -19.18 4.93 25.59
N THR A 464 -20.44 4.70 25.20
CA THR A 464 -21.27 3.62 25.72
C THR A 464 -21.60 2.63 24.61
N PRO A 465 -21.36 1.32 24.82
CA PRO A 465 -21.74 0.30 23.85
C PRO A 465 -23.24 0.35 23.53
N LEU A 466 -23.59 0.37 22.25
CA LEU A 466 -24.97 0.25 21.82
C LEU A 466 -25.33 -1.23 21.65
N ALA A 467 -26.50 -1.62 22.15
CA ALA A 467 -27.06 -2.93 21.83
C ALA A 467 -27.34 -2.99 20.33
N VAL A 468 -26.64 -3.86 19.63
CA VAL A 468 -26.85 -4.10 18.19
C VAL A 468 -27.86 -5.23 18.03
N ALA A 469 -28.96 -4.96 17.34
CA ALA A 469 -29.87 -6.02 16.95
C ALA A 469 -29.13 -7.03 16.06
N HIS A 470 -29.11 -8.29 16.46
CA HIS A 470 -28.48 -9.35 15.67
C HIS A 470 -29.24 -9.51 14.35
N SER A 471 -28.61 -9.06 13.25
CA SER A 471 -29.12 -9.29 11.91
C SER A 471 -29.14 -10.81 11.66
N GLY A 472 -30.27 -11.34 11.23
CA GLY A 472 -30.42 -12.76 10.92
C GLY A 472 -31.08 -13.61 12.01
N GLN A 473 -31.27 -13.10 13.23
CA GLN A 473 -32.09 -13.81 14.21
C GLN A 473 -33.59 -13.73 13.85
N SER A 474 -34.26 -14.90 13.78
CA SER A 474 -35.71 -14.93 13.63
C SER A 474 -36.39 -14.27 14.83
N LYS A 475 -37.63 -13.76 14.66
CA LYS A 475 -38.42 -13.24 15.78
C LYS A 475 -38.53 -14.25 16.93
N ARG A 476 -38.66 -15.51 16.57
CA ARG A 476 -38.72 -16.64 17.51
C ARG A 476 -37.40 -16.81 18.29
N SER A 477 -36.25 -16.73 17.64
CA SER A 477 -34.92 -16.83 18.28
C SER A 477 -34.66 -15.67 19.25
N ARG A 478 -35.14 -14.45 18.93
CA ARG A 478 -35.00 -13.28 19.79
C ARG A 478 -35.87 -13.33 21.04
N LEU A 479 -36.94 -14.14 21.01
CA LEU A 479 -37.85 -14.34 22.12
C LEU A 479 -37.49 -15.59 22.96
N ALA A 480 -36.46 -16.35 22.56
CA ALA A 480 -35.99 -17.49 23.34
C ALA A 480 -35.27 -17.02 24.62
N ASP A 481 -35.63 -17.60 25.75
CA ASP A 481 -34.85 -17.47 26.97
C ASP A 481 -33.59 -18.30 26.84
N TYR A 482 -32.43 -17.64 26.84
CA TYR A 482 -31.16 -18.35 26.86
C TYR A 482 -30.90 -18.84 28.29
N VAL A 483 -30.65 -20.14 28.42
CA VAL A 483 -30.19 -20.75 29.67
C VAL A 483 -28.88 -20.07 30.07
N GLY A 484 -28.88 -19.31 31.15
CA GLY A 484 -27.71 -18.51 31.60
C GLY A 484 -27.99 -17.01 31.69
N GLN A 485 -29.07 -16.48 31.12
CA GLN A 485 -29.61 -15.17 31.50
C GLN A 485 -30.53 -15.30 32.75
N GLY A 486 -30.20 -16.23 33.61
CA GLY A 486 -30.82 -16.27 34.93
C GLY A 486 -30.61 -14.92 35.60
N LYS A 487 -31.67 -14.26 36.02
CA LYS A 487 -31.63 -13.12 36.92
C LYS A 487 -30.61 -13.44 38.00
N SER A 488 -29.39 -12.95 37.85
CA SER A 488 -28.47 -12.89 38.97
C SER A 488 -29.13 -12.01 40.01
N LYS A 489 -29.84 -12.66 40.94
CA LYS A 489 -30.14 -12.05 42.22
C LYS A 489 -28.79 -11.94 42.91
N LEU A 490 -28.06 -10.88 42.68
CA LEU A 490 -27.04 -10.38 43.56
C LEU A 490 -27.59 -9.19 44.31
#